data_13231a784c0a75285e8bc198611cfba9
#
_entry.id   13231a784c0a75285e8bc198611cfba9
#
_cell.length_a   1.000
_cell.length_b   1.000
_cell.length_c   1.000
_cell.angle_alpha   90.00
_cell.angle_beta   90.00
_cell.angle_gamma   90.00
#
_symmetry.space_group_name_H-M   'P 1'
#
loop_
_entity.id
_entity.type
_entity.pdbx_description
1 polymer ?
#
loop_
_entity_poly.entity_id
_entity_poly.type
_entity_poly.pdbx_seq_one_letter_code
_entity_poly.pdbx_strand_id
1 'polypeptide(L)'
;GAAVPGGTVGRMIGVVKTYCSRVGGGPFPTELHGETADAIRDRGNEYGTTTGRPRRCGWLDLFALRYTAQLCGTTELACTGLSVLAGLDTLKLCVGYRHEGRDLPSFPANPALLGAVEPVYEELPAIGQPLEDCTSYDDLPDAAREYLRFIADFVGRARRIRVGDPR
;
A
#
# COMPACT_ATOMS: atom_id res chain seq x y z
N GLY A 1 -2.63 19.56 19.39
CA GLY A 1 -3.70 18.62 19.00
C GLY A 1 -5.06 19.27 19.17
N ALA A 2 -6.06 18.80 18.41
CA ALA A 2 -7.40 19.40 18.37
C ALA A 2 -8.24 19.17 19.64
N ALA A 3 -7.70 18.48 20.67
CA ALA A 3 -8.37 18.15 21.92
C ALA A 3 -9.80 17.56 21.77
N VAL A 4 -10.04 16.84 20.67
CA VAL A 4 -11.30 16.16 20.41
C VAL A 4 -11.26 14.79 21.10
N PRO A 5 -12.22 14.46 21.99
CA PRO A 5 -12.28 13.14 22.61
C PRO A 5 -12.43 12.05 21.52
N GLY A 6 -11.65 10.97 21.60
CA GLY A 6 -11.64 9.90 20.57
C GLY A 6 -13.01 9.28 20.32
N GLY A 7 -13.90 9.25 21.31
CA GLY A 7 -15.28 8.74 21.19
C GLY A 7 -16.23 9.60 20.37
N THR A 8 -15.84 10.83 20.01
CA THR A 8 -16.65 11.72 19.15
C THR A 8 -16.40 11.51 17.66
N VAL A 9 -15.35 10.77 17.30
CA VAL A 9 -15.01 10.47 15.91
C VAL A 9 -15.71 9.17 15.51
N GLY A 10 -16.80 9.27 14.74
CA GLY A 10 -17.59 8.11 14.33
C GLY A 10 -16.96 7.27 13.21
N ARG A 11 -16.10 7.89 12.38
CA ARG A 11 -15.45 7.24 11.23
C ARG A 11 -14.00 7.71 11.10
N MET A 12 -13.10 6.77 10.94
CA MET A 12 -11.68 7.02 10.69
C MET A 12 -11.31 6.45 9.33
N ILE A 13 -11.07 7.31 8.35
CA ILE A 13 -10.71 6.89 7.00
C ILE A 13 -9.20 6.96 6.85
N GLY A 14 -8.55 5.80 6.64
CA GLY A 14 -7.15 5.70 6.28
C GLY A 14 -6.98 5.87 4.78
N VAL A 15 -6.21 6.88 4.34
CA VAL A 15 -5.84 7.00 2.92
C VAL A 15 -4.57 6.18 2.70
N VAL A 16 -4.60 5.30 1.71
CA VAL A 16 -3.49 4.41 1.37
C VAL A 16 -3.27 4.37 -0.13
N LYS A 17 -2.03 4.50 -0.57
CA LYS A 17 -1.65 4.16 -1.94
C LYS A 17 -1.65 2.65 -2.12
N THR A 18 -1.97 2.17 -3.30
CA THR A 18 -1.91 0.73 -3.63
C THR A 18 -0.47 0.21 -3.80
N TYR A 19 0.52 1.04 -3.62
CA TYR A 19 1.95 0.75 -3.57
C TYR A 19 2.61 1.63 -2.50
N CYS A 20 3.85 1.35 -2.14
CA CYS A 20 4.60 2.18 -1.20
C CYS A 20 5.52 3.15 -1.94
N SER A 21 5.62 4.39 -1.45
CA SER A 21 6.65 5.35 -1.86
C SER A 21 7.27 6.03 -0.65
N ARG A 22 8.57 6.30 -0.73
CA ARG A 22 9.32 6.89 0.39
C ARG A 22 10.34 7.91 -0.07
N VAL A 23 10.49 8.97 0.72
CA VAL A 23 11.57 9.94 0.62
C VAL A 23 12.60 9.67 1.72
N GLY A 24 13.88 9.80 1.39
CA GLY A 24 14.99 9.66 2.34
C GLY A 24 15.40 8.23 2.63
N GLY A 25 16.36 8.09 3.55
CA GLY A 25 16.95 6.82 3.94
C GLY A 25 16.11 6.03 4.95
N GLY A 26 16.68 4.93 5.43
CA GLY A 26 16.08 4.02 6.40
C GLY A 26 15.45 2.78 5.78
N PRO A 27 15.00 1.82 6.62
CA PRO A 27 14.53 0.53 6.17
C PRO A 27 13.25 0.65 5.33
N PHE A 28 13.23 -0.10 4.23
CA PHE A 28 12.09 -0.21 3.33
C PHE A 28 11.99 -1.65 2.83
N PRO A 29 11.42 -2.57 3.62
CA PRO A 29 11.44 -4.00 3.33
C PRO A 29 10.88 -4.38 1.97
N THR A 30 9.87 -3.66 1.49
CA THR A 30 9.20 -3.93 0.20
C THR A 30 9.78 -3.13 -0.97
N GLU A 31 10.93 -2.47 -0.79
CA GLU A 31 11.55 -1.66 -1.85
C GLU A 31 11.83 -2.47 -3.10
N LEU A 32 11.53 -1.88 -4.25
CA LEU A 32 11.81 -2.40 -5.57
C LEU A 32 12.97 -1.68 -6.22
N HIS A 33 13.64 -2.40 -7.09
CA HIS A 33 14.73 -1.89 -7.94
C HIS A 33 14.50 -2.28 -9.40
N GLY A 34 15.14 -1.57 -10.33
CA GLY A 34 15.07 -1.85 -11.76
C GLY A 34 13.72 -1.45 -12.38
N GLU A 35 13.37 -2.09 -13.48
CA GLU A 35 12.27 -1.68 -14.37
C GLU A 35 10.91 -1.56 -13.67
N THR A 36 10.58 -2.47 -12.76
CA THR A 36 9.31 -2.40 -12.03
C THR A 36 9.24 -1.18 -11.11
N ALA A 37 10.35 -0.85 -10.42
CA ALA A 37 10.42 0.33 -9.59
C ALA A 37 10.31 1.61 -10.43
N ASP A 38 10.95 1.64 -11.59
CA ASP A 38 10.93 2.77 -12.51
C ASP A 38 9.52 2.95 -13.11
N ALA A 39 8.86 1.86 -13.50
CA ALA A 39 7.50 1.90 -14.01
C ALA A 39 6.50 2.46 -12.97
N ILE A 40 6.58 2.03 -11.71
CA ILE A 40 5.75 2.57 -10.63
C ILE A 40 6.07 4.05 -10.38
N ARG A 41 7.35 4.42 -10.38
CA ARG A 41 7.79 5.80 -10.16
C ARG A 41 7.28 6.74 -11.24
N ASP A 42 7.43 6.37 -12.49
CA ASP A 42 7.07 7.21 -13.63
C ASP A 42 5.54 7.35 -13.74
N ARG A 43 4.80 6.24 -13.67
CA ARG A 43 3.34 6.27 -13.72
C ARG A 43 2.71 6.98 -12.51
N GLY A 44 3.29 6.80 -11.32
CA GLY A 44 2.85 7.43 -10.09
C GLY A 44 3.35 8.85 -9.89
N ASN A 45 4.17 9.37 -10.84
CA ASN A 45 4.86 10.66 -10.72
C ASN A 45 5.57 10.81 -9.36
N GLU A 46 6.28 9.74 -8.96
CA GLU A 46 6.93 9.65 -7.64
C GLU A 46 8.29 10.36 -7.64
N TYR A 47 8.22 11.67 -7.81
CA TYR A 47 9.34 12.60 -7.76
C TYR A 47 9.10 13.68 -6.71
N GLY A 48 10.16 14.24 -6.18
CA GLY A 48 10.06 15.34 -5.22
C GLY A 48 9.59 16.62 -5.91
N THR A 49 8.52 17.23 -5.42
CA THR A 49 7.90 18.41 -6.02
C THR A 49 8.90 19.58 -6.22
N THR A 50 9.81 19.79 -5.27
CA THR A 50 10.76 20.89 -5.32
C THR A 50 12.08 20.50 -5.98
N THR A 51 12.56 19.27 -5.73
CA THR A 51 13.93 18.87 -6.14
C THR A 51 13.94 17.93 -7.35
N GLY A 52 12.80 17.41 -7.78
CA GLY A 52 12.72 16.41 -8.83
C GLY A 52 13.37 15.05 -8.48
N ARG A 53 13.84 14.88 -7.25
CA ARG A 53 14.51 13.62 -6.85
C ARG A 53 13.57 12.44 -6.91
N PRO A 54 14.00 11.31 -7.51
CA PRO A 54 13.18 10.09 -7.55
C PRO A 54 12.93 9.57 -6.14
N ARG A 55 11.68 9.20 -5.87
CA ARG A 55 11.31 8.51 -4.63
C ARG A 55 11.62 7.02 -4.76
N ARG A 56 11.93 6.40 -3.65
CA ARG A 56 12.01 4.96 -3.52
C ARG A 56 10.60 4.41 -3.60
N CYS A 57 10.37 3.39 -4.44
CA CYS A 57 9.07 2.76 -4.62
C CYS A 57 9.14 1.28 -4.25
N GLY A 58 8.02 0.71 -3.83
CA GLY A 58 7.94 -0.68 -3.43
C GLY A 58 6.52 -1.22 -3.44
N TRP A 59 6.38 -2.52 -3.29
CA TRP A 59 5.08 -3.16 -3.15
C TRP A 59 4.35 -2.68 -1.90
N LEU A 60 3.01 -2.69 -1.94
CA LEU A 60 2.22 -2.34 -0.77
C LEU A 60 2.51 -3.30 0.39
N ASP A 61 2.83 -2.72 1.53
CA ASP A 61 3.12 -3.43 2.77
C ASP A 61 1.86 -3.54 3.62
N LEU A 62 1.14 -4.65 3.47
CA LEU A 62 -0.08 -4.91 4.23
C LEU A 62 0.20 -5.22 5.69
N PHE A 63 1.37 -5.78 6.00
CA PHE A 63 1.73 -6.08 7.37
C PHE A 63 1.90 -4.80 8.19
N ALA A 64 2.59 -3.80 7.63
CA ALA A 64 2.69 -2.47 8.20
C ALA A 64 1.33 -1.73 8.20
N LEU A 65 0.56 -1.84 7.11
CA LEU A 65 -0.76 -1.20 7.00
C LEU A 65 -1.73 -1.71 8.06
N ARG A 66 -1.79 -3.03 8.28
CA ARG A 66 -2.63 -3.63 9.32
C ARG A 66 -2.26 -3.11 10.71
N TYR A 67 -0.97 -3.06 11.01
CA TYR A 67 -0.47 -2.52 12.27
C TYR A 67 -0.87 -1.05 12.47
N THR A 68 -0.64 -0.20 11.48
CA THR A 68 -0.97 1.23 11.56
C THR A 68 -2.47 1.46 11.60
N ALA A 69 -3.27 0.72 10.83
CA ALA A 69 -4.72 0.79 10.85
C ALA A 69 -5.31 0.44 12.22
N GLN A 70 -4.70 -0.54 12.92
CA GLN A 70 -5.09 -0.90 14.29
C GLN A 70 -4.77 0.22 15.29
N LEU A 71 -3.56 0.78 15.21
CA LEU A 71 -3.16 1.88 16.09
C LEU A 71 -4.00 3.14 15.91
N CYS A 72 -4.32 3.47 14.65
CA CYS A 72 -5.12 4.64 14.31
C CYS A 72 -6.63 4.43 14.50
N GLY A 73 -7.10 3.24 14.82
CA GLY A 73 -8.53 2.95 14.89
C GLY A 73 -9.25 3.10 13.55
N THR A 74 -8.55 2.87 12.43
CA THR A 74 -9.09 3.00 11.08
C THR A 74 -10.29 2.08 10.89
N THR A 75 -11.39 2.65 10.39
CA THR A 75 -12.65 1.93 10.12
C THR A 75 -12.91 1.73 8.63
N GLU A 76 -12.33 2.57 7.78
CA GLU A 76 -12.46 2.53 6.33
C GLU A 76 -11.11 2.83 5.67
N LEU A 77 -10.88 2.28 4.48
CA LEU A 77 -9.72 2.60 3.64
C LEU A 77 -10.16 3.34 2.37
N ALA A 78 -9.42 4.38 2.02
CA ALA A 78 -9.48 5.01 0.71
C ALA A 78 -8.20 4.66 -0.05
N CYS A 79 -8.31 3.74 -1.00
CA CYS A 79 -7.20 3.30 -1.85
C CYS A 79 -7.02 4.26 -3.03
N THR A 80 -5.78 4.70 -3.26
CA THR A 80 -5.41 5.62 -4.34
C THR A 80 -4.28 5.05 -5.18
N GLY A 81 -4.13 5.51 -6.42
CA GLY A 81 -3.03 5.15 -7.30
C GLY A 81 -3.10 3.71 -7.85
N LEU A 82 -4.30 3.14 -7.96
CA LEU A 82 -4.47 1.79 -8.51
C LEU A 82 -4.09 1.73 -10.00
N SER A 83 -4.34 2.80 -10.75
CA SER A 83 -3.97 2.94 -12.16
C SER A 83 -2.46 2.82 -12.39
N VAL A 84 -1.65 3.19 -11.40
CA VAL A 84 -0.19 3.06 -11.46
C VAL A 84 0.25 1.60 -11.60
N LEU A 85 -0.51 0.68 -11.03
CA LEU A 85 -0.23 -0.76 -11.08
C LEU A 85 -0.75 -1.43 -12.36
N ALA A 86 -1.64 -0.77 -13.10
CA ALA A 86 -2.13 -1.27 -14.36
C ALA A 86 -0.99 -1.42 -15.37
N GLY A 87 -0.92 -2.56 -16.05
CA GLY A 87 0.14 -2.88 -17.00
C GLY A 87 1.44 -3.39 -16.37
N LEU A 88 1.45 -3.76 -15.09
CA LEU A 88 2.45 -4.65 -14.51
C LEU A 88 2.02 -6.10 -14.73
N ASP A 89 2.98 -6.98 -15.02
CA ASP A 89 2.71 -8.39 -15.33
C ASP A 89 2.27 -9.21 -14.10
N THR A 90 2.70 -8.79 -12.93
CA THR A 90 2.38 -9.45 -11.64
C THR A 90 2.28 -8.39 -10.56
N LEU A 91 1.34 -8.56 -9.65
CA LEU A 91 1.19 -7.71 -8.47
C LEU A 91 1.56 -8.50 -7.22
N LYS A 92 2.25 -7.85 -6.28
CA LYS A 92 2.63 -8.46 -5.00
C LYS A 92 2.18 -7.59 -3.84
N LEU A 93 1.72 -8.26 -2.78
CA LEU A 93 1.35 -7.64 -1.51
C LEU A 93 2.18 -8.25 -0.40
N CYS A 94 2.85 -7.44 0.39
CA CYS A 94 3.61 -7.96 1.53
C CYS A 94 2.65 -8.28 2.68
N VAL A 95 2.56 -9.58 3.01
CA VAL A 95 1.64 -10.11 4.02
C VAL A 95 2.31 -10.42 5.36
N GLY A 96 3.62 -10.37 5.42
CA GLY A 96 4.38 -10.68 6.62
C GLY A 96 5.86 -10.40 6.47
N TYR A 97 6.60 -10.59 7.55
CA TYR A 97 8.04 -10.53 7.55
C TYR A 97 8.65 -11.78 8.18
N ARG A 98 9.81 -12.16 7.65
CA ARG A 98 10.65 -13.22 8.21
C ARG A 98 11.97 -12.64 8.68
N HIS A 99 12.47 -13.12 9.81
CA HIS A 99 13.79 -12.79 10.33
C HIS A 99 14.46 -14.06 10.86
N GLU A 100 15.70 -14.31 10.43
CA GLU A 100 16.44 -15.54 10.78
C GLU A 100 15.64 -16.84 10.56
N GLY A 101 14.92 -16.91 9.44
CA GLY A 101 14.12 -18.07 9.06
C GLY A 101 12.79 -18.24 9.82
N ARG A 102 12.40 -17.28 10.68
CA ARG A 102 11.17 -17.32 11.47
C ARG A 102 10.24 -16.19 11.08
N ASP A 103 8.97 -16.51 10.92
CA ASP A 103 7.95 -15.50 10.65
C ASP A 103 7.72 -14.63 11.89
N LEU A 104 7.66 -13.31 11.69
CA LEU A 104 7.40 -12.38 12.78
C LEU A 104 5.89 -12.36 13.11
N PRO A 105 5.51 -12.43 14.40
CA PRO A 105 4.11 -12.43 14.81
C PRO A 105 3.44 -11.06 14.66
N SER A 106 4.23 -9.97 14.60
CA SER A 106 3.73 -8.59 14.49
C SER A 106 4.76 -7.70 13.84
N PHE A 107 4.30 -6.52 13.35
CA PHE A 107 5.17 -5.50 12.77
C PHE A 107 6.23 -5.03 13.77
N PRO A 108 7.53 -5.07 13.41
CA PRO A 108 8.60 -4.66 14.32
C PRO A 108 8.73 -3.13 14.34
N ALA A 109 8.54 -2.52 15.52
CA ALA A 109 8.74 -1.08 15.71
C ALA A 109 10.23 -0.67 15.78
N ASN A 110 11.14 -1.64 15.91
CA ASN A 110 12.58 -1.38 15.96
C ASN A 110 13.17 -1.22 14.54
N PRO A 111 13.75 -0.06 14.19
CA PRO A 111 14.28 0.18 12.85
C PRO A 111 15.42 -0.76 12.43
N ALA A 112 16.26 -1.21 13.38
CA ALA A 112 17.35 -2.14 13.09
C ALA A 112 16.77 -3.51 12.68
N LEU A 113 15.79 -4.01 13.41
CA LEU A 113 15.10 -5.25 13.05
C LEU A 113 14.35 -5.09 11.73
N LEU A 114 13.65 -3.96 11.53
CA LEU A 114 12.94 -3.68 10.28
C LEU A 114 13.88 -3.64 9.06
N GLY A 115 15.14 -3.25 9.26
CA GLY A 115 16.15 -3.27 8.20
C GLY A 115 16.75 -4.66 7.91
N ALA A 116 16.47 -5.65 8.75
CA ALA A 116 17.00 -7.00 8.65
C ALA A 116 15.93 -8.06 8.31
N VAL A 117 14.68 -7.65 8.13
CA VAL A 117 13.60 -8.58 7.76
C VAL A 117 13.56 -8.88 6.27
N GLU A 118 13.06 -10.05 5.94
CA GLU A 118 12.71 -10.48 4.60
C GLU A 118 11.18 -10.37 4.43
N PRO A 119 10.67 -9.61 3.43
CA PRO A 119 9.23 -9.52 3.19
C PRO A 119 8.69 -10.84 2.61
N VAL A 120 7.53 -11.25 3.12
CA VAL A 120 6.77 -12.39 2.62
C VAL A 120 5.64 -11.86 1.74
N TYR A 121 5.58 -12.33 0.49
CA TYR A 121 4.64 -11.81 -0.50
C TYR A 121 3.55 -12.81 -0.85
N GLU A 122 2.35 -12.28 -1.08
CA GLU A 122 1.29 -12.91 -1.86
C GLU A 122 1.30 -12.32 -3.27
N GLU A 123 1.18 -13.18 -4.28
CA GLU A 123 1.15 -12.78 -5.69
C GLU A 123 -0.29 -12.77 -6.19
N LEU A 124 -0.67 -11.71 -6.88
CA LEU A 124 -1.99 -11.51 -7.44
C LEU A 124 -1.91 -11.30 -8.95
N PRO A 125 -2.98 -11.62 -9.69
CA PRO A 125 -3.04 -11.43 -11.13
C PRO A 125 -2.81 -9.97 -11.52
N ALA A 126 -2.20 -9.76 -12.70
CA ALA A 126 -2.08 -8.46 -13.32
C ALA A 126 -3.46 -7.85 -13.60
N ILE A 127 -3.59 -6.52 -13.46
CA ILE A 127 -4.83 -5.82 -13.83
C ILE A 127 -5.07 -5.87 -15.34
N GLY A 128 -3.98 -5.85 -16.11
CA GLY A 128 -3.98 -6.16 -17.55
C GLY A 128 -4.62 -5.11 -18.46
N GLN A 129 -5.27 -4.07 -17.91
CA GLN A 129 -5.88 -3.01 -18.71
C GLN A 129 -5.84 -1.66 -18.00
N PRO A 130 -5.86 -0.54 -18.74
CA PRO A 130 -5.95 0.81 -18.18
C PRO A 130 -7.23 0.99 -17.35
N LEU A 131 -7.17 1.91 -16.36
CA LEU A 131 -8.27 2.18 -15.42
C LEU A 131 -8.80 3.60 -15.52
N GLU A 132 -8.38 4.40 -16.51
CA GLU A 132 -8.72 5.82 -16.65
C GLU A 132 -10.21 6.07 -16.83
N ASP A 133 -10.92 5.11 -17.43
CA ASP A 133 -12.37 5.19 -17.68
C ASP A 133 -13.20 4.62 -16.52
N CYS A 134 -12.57 4.03 -15.51
CA CYS A 134 -13.28 3.49 -14.36
C CYS A 134 -13.62 4.61 -13.37
N THR A 135 -14.91 4.93 -13.25
CA THR A 135 -15.41 6.00 -12.37
C THR A 135 -15.99 5.48 -11.06
N SER A 136 -16.26 4.18 -11.00
CA SER A 136 -16.81 3.50 -9.83
C SER A 136 -16.08 2.17 -9.55
N TYR A 137 -16.34 1.60 -8.37
CA TYR A 137 -15.83 0.28 -8.02
C TYR A 137 -16.32 -0.83 -8.97
N ASP A 138 -17.54 -0.70 -9.45
CA ASP A 138 -18.18 -1.70 -10.31
C ASP A 138 -17.61 -1.69 -11.73
N ASP A 139 -17.02 -0.58 -12.17
CA ASP A 139 -16.35 -0.46 -13.47
C ASP A 139 -14.97 -1.13 -13.47
N LEU A 140 -14.41 -1.43 -12.30
CA LEU A 140 -13.08 -2.02 -12.19
C LEU A 140 -13.06 -3.45 -12.74
N PRO A 141 -12.00 -3.87 -13.42
CA PRO A 141 -11.77 -5.26 -13.80
C PRO A 141 -11.68 -6.18 -12.58
N ASP A 142 -11.97 -7.46 -12.77
CA ASP A 142 -11.99 -8.45 -11.69
C ASP A 142 -10.68 -8.50 -10.90
N ALA A 143 -9.53 -8.48 -11.58
CA ALA A 143 -8.22 -8.49 -10.94
C ALA A 143 -7.99 -7.25 -10.04
N ALA A 144 -8.47 -6.07 -10.48
CA ALA A 144 -8.40 -4.85 -9.67
C ALA A 144 -9.30 -4.93 -8.43
N ARG A 145 -10.51 -5.48 -8.58
CA ARG A 145 -11.42 -5.73 -7.45
C ARG A 145 -10.87 -6.78 -6.49
N GLU A 146 -10.22 -7.81 -7.01
CA GLU A 146 -9.57 -8.84 -6.20
C GLU A 146 -8.43 -8.25 -5.37
N TYR A 147 -7.57 -7.44 -5.98
CA TYR A 147 -6.50 -6.72 -5.31
C TYR A 147 -7.02 -5.88 -4.14
N LEU A 148 -8.07 -5.10 -4.37
CA LEU A 148 -8.68 -4.24 -3.34
C LEU A 148 -9.36 -5.06 -2.23
N ARG A 149 -10.05 -6.16 -2.59
CA ARG A 149 -10.66 -7.08 -1.60
C ARG A 149 -9.60 -7.70 -0.72
N PHE A 150 -8.50 -8.15 -1.31
CA PHE A 150 -7.39 -8.72 -0.55
C PHE A 150 -6.86 -7.74 0.50
N ILE A 151 -6.67 -6.47 0.13
CA ILE A 151 -6.26 -5.41 1.07
C ILE A 151 -7.27 -5.30 2.23
N ALA A 152 -8.56 -5.22 1.93
CA ALA A 152 -9.60 -5.08 2.95
C ALA A 152 -9.64 -6.26 3.91
N ASP A 153 -9.63 -7.47 3.37
CA ASP A 153 -9.72 -8.71 4.14
C ASP A 153 -8.49 -8.88 5.03
N PHE A 154 -7.30 -8.58 4.50
CA PHE A 154 -6.06 -8.68 5.26
C PHE A 154 -6.00 -7.67 6.42
N VAL A 155 -6.41 -6.43 6.19
CA VAL A 155 -6.45 -5.40 7.25
C VAL A 155 -7.52 -5.72 8.29
N GLY A 156 -8.61 -6.40 7.89
CA GLY A 156 -9.62 -6.97 8.80
C GLY A 156 -10.52 -5.94 9.51
N ARG A 157 -10.35 -4.65 9.23
CA ARG A 157 -11.12 -3.55 9.84
C ARG A 157 -11.74 -2.59 8.81
N ALA A 158 -11.35 -2.72 7.56
CA ALA A 158 -11.84 -1.87 6.49
C ALA A 158 -13.22 -2.36 6.00
N ARG A 159 -14.29 -1.85 6.57
CA ARG A 159 -15.66 -2.18 6.14
C ARG A 159 -16.03 -1.59 4.79
N ARG A 160 -15.23 -0.68 4.24
CA ARG A 160 -15.44 -0.05 2.93
C ARG A 160 -14.12 0.35 2.30
N ILE A 161 -13.96 0.03 1.03
CA ILE A 161 -12.91 0.55 0.17
C ILE A 161 -13.51 1.66 -0.68
N ARG A 162 -12.83 2.78 -0.74
CA ARG A 162 -13.06 3.85 -1.71
C ARG A 162 -11.91 3.87 -2.68
N VAL A 163 -12.20 3.94 -3.95
CA VAL A 163 -11.19 4.09 -5.00
C VAL A 163 -11.20 5.55 -5.43
N GLY A 164 -10.05 6.16 -5.43
CA GLY A 164 -9.83 7.50 -5.93
C GLY A 164 -8.49 7.57 -6.63
N ASP A 165 -8.45 8.18 -7.79
CA ASP A 165 -7.20 8.53 -8.44
C ASP A 165 -6.98 10.04 -8.24
N PRO A 166 -5.93 10.47 -7.54
CA PRO A 166 -5.62 11.89 -7.45
C PRO A 166 -5.11 12.33 -8.82
N ARG A 167 -5.89 13.13 -9.51
CA ARG A 167 -5.42 13.92 -10.66
C ARG A 167 -4.64 15.12 -10.18
#